data_7f73694345ec2d354e43ac3d01857a72
#
_entry.id   7f73694345ec2d354e43ac3d01857a72
#
_cell.length_a   1.000
_cell.length_b   1.000
_cell.length_c   1.000
_cell.angle_alpha   90.00
_cell.angle_beta   90.00
_cell.angle_gamma   90.00
#
_symmetry.space_group_name_H-M   'P 1'
#
loop_
_entity.id
_entity.type
_entity.pdbx_description
1 polymer ?
#
loop_
_entity_poly.entity_id
_entity_poly.type
_entity_poly.pdbx_seq_one_letter_code
_entity_poly.pdbx_strand_id
1 'polypeptide(L)'
;AQATGGWVFDAMGDGMTSWINTHGAEWITAISSDSRQAIQALIGAGVTGQYTVDELSRAIRPLIGLNKPQAAANLRYYTQVRDNLLANNPNMKKATAEKAAKDAAMKYAARQHRYRAFTIATTETAFAYNFGYSEYIRQAQAGGYMGDGHLVVDTAGDSDVCPMCEAFAGQEYAIDQPFLGKALYQGQTMIPPFHPRCRCATHFEETAPPVFQPATAPQTAQ
;
A
#
# COMPACT_ATOMS: atom_id res chain seq x y z
N ALA A 1 -15.10 -9.01 -42.06
CA ALA A 1 -15.15 -9.03 -40.61
C ALA A 1 -13.95 -8.22 -40.10
N GLN A 2 -14.15 -6.96 -39.71
CA GLN A 2 -13.17 -6.14 -39.06
C GLN A 2 -12.95 -6.73 -37.66
N ALA A 3 -11.76 -7.23 -37.38
CA ALA A 3 -11.34 -7.54 -36.03
C ALA A 3 -11.25 -6.21 -35.27
N THR A 4 -12.23 -5.89 -34.48
CA THR A 4 -12.15 -4.87 -33.43
C THR A 4 -11.20 -5.43 -32.39
N GLY A 5 -9.89 -5.17 -32.56
CA GLY A 5 -8.91 -5.43 -31.51
C GLY A 5 -9.31 -4.58 -30.31
N GLY A 6 -9.97 -5.18 -29.33
CA GLY A 6 -10.32 -4.50 -28.08
C GLY A 6 -9.02 -4.08 -27.40
N TRP A 7 -8.97 -2.85 -26.90
CA TRP A 7 -7.91 -2.41 -26.04
C TRP A 7 -7.89 -3.24 -24.75
N VAL A 8 -6.70 -3.64 -24.31
CA VAL A 8 -6.50 -4.41 -23.08
C VAL A 8 -5.48 -3.67 -22.21
N PHE A 9 -5.84 -3.43 -20.96
CA PHE A 9 -4.93 -2.85 -19.97
C PHE A 9 -3.78 -3.81 -19.66
N ASP A 10 -2.54 -3.33 -19.78
CA ASP A 10 -1.36 -4.05 -19.34
C ASP A 10 -1.04 -3.70 -17.89
N ALA A 11 -1.51 -4.55 -16.97
CA ALA A 11 -1.34 -4.37 -15.53
C ALA A 11 0.13 -4.51 -15.06
N MET A 12 1.02 -5.04 -15.89
CA MET A 12 2.45 -5.20 -15.61
C MET A 12 3.33 -4.52 -16.66
N GLY A 13 2.77 -3.57 -17.38
CA GLY A 13 3.51 -2.72 -18.31
C GLY A 13 4.66 -1.96 -17.66
N ASP A 14 5.51 -1.34 -18.47
CA ASP A 14 6.74 -0.67 -18.02
C ASP A 14 6.50 0.35 -16.90
N GLY A 15 5.40 1.10 -16.94
CA GLY A 15 5.04 2.07 -15.90
C GLY A 15 4.82 1.41 -14.54
N MET A 16 4.01 0.35 -14.50
CA MET A 16 3.70 -0.36 -13.26
C MET A 16 4.91 -1.11 -12.71
N THR A 17 5.66 -1.78 -13.59
CA THR A 17 6.89 -2.49 -13.21
C THR A 17 7.95 -1.54 -12.66
N SER A 18 8.15 -0.39 -13.30
CA SER A 18 9.06 0.66 -12.82
C SER A 18 8.62 1.20 -11.46
N TRP A 19 7.32 1.46 -11.27
CA TRP A 19 6.80 1.93 -10.00
C TRP A 19 7.02 0.92 -8.87
N ILE A 20 6.72 -0.36 -9.07
CA ILE A 20 6.94 -1.40 -8.07
C ILE A 20 8.41 -1.45 -7.65
N ASN A 21 9.33 -1.38 -8.63
CA ASN A 21 10.77 -1.48 -8.35
C ASN A 21 11.34 -0.25 -7.63
N THR A 22 10.77 0.93 -7.86
CA THR A 22 11.27 2.19 -7.28
C THR A 22 10.55 2.57 -5.99
N HIS A 23 9.23 2.40 -5.92
CA HIS A 23 8.39 2.85 -4.82
C HIS A 23 7.80 1.72 -3.98
N GLY A 24 7.63 0.53 -4.56
CA GLY A 24 7.11 -0.62 -3.82
C GLY A 24 7.95 -0.89 -2.57
N ALA A 25 7.29 -1.06 -1.43
CA ALA A 25 7.91 -1.25 -0.12
C ALA A 25 8.80 -0.09 0.38
N GLU A 26 8.74 1.10 -0.23
CA GLU A 26 9.55 2.27 0.18
C GLU A 26 9.26 2.71 1.62
N TRP A 27 8.00 2.63 2.03
CA TRP A 27 7.54 3.04 3.35
C TRP A 27 7.85 2.03 4.46
N ILE A 28 8.29 0.84 4.09
CA ILE A 28 8.61 -0.19 5.06
C ILE A 28 9.97 0.09 5.68
N THR A 29 9.96 0.47 6.94
CA THR A 29 11.17 0.73 7.71
C THR A 29 11.68 -0.52 8.43
N ALA A 30 12.97 -0.55 8.79
CA ALA A 30 13.60 -1.63 9.56
C ALA A 30 13.45 -3.02 8.89
N ILE A 31 13.74 -3.08 7.59
CA ILE A 31 13.89 -4.31 6.80
C ILE A 31 15.20 -4.28 6.03
N SER A 32 15.72 -5.46 5.67
CA SER A 32 16.89 -5.58 4.81
C SER A 32 16.54 -5.28 3.34
N SER A 33 17.57 -5.09 2.50
CA SER A 33 17.40 -4.98 1.05
C SER A 33 16.73 -6.21 0.45
N ASP A 34 17.14 -7.41 0.88
CA ASP A 34 16.60 -8.67 0.38
C ASP A 34 15.12 -8.83 0.76
N SER A 35 14.76 -8.46 2.01
CA SER A 35 13.36 -8.43 2.42
C SER A 35 12.54 -7.44 1.60
N ARG A 36 13.12 -6.29 1.23
CA ARG A 36 12.45 -5.30 0.38
C ARG A 36 12.17 -5.85 -1.00
N GLN A 37 13.17 -6.47 -1.65
CA GLN A 37 13.00 -7.07 -2.97
C GLN A 37 11.96 -8.20 -2.96
N ALA A 38 11.98 -9.06 -1.93
CA ALA A 38 10.98 -10.10 -1.77
C ALA A 38 9.55 -9.53 -1.60
N ILE A 39 9.39 -8.43 -0.86
CA ILE A 39 8.10 -7.75 -0.69
C ILE A 39 7.66 -7.08 -2.00
N GLN A 40 8.55 -6.47 -2.76
CA GLN A 40 8.24 -5.92 -4.09
C GLN A 40 7.72 -7.00 -5.04
N ALA A 41 8.34 -8.18 -5.05
CA ALA A 41 7.85 -9.30 -5.84
C ALA A 41 6.44 -9.76 -5.42
N LEU A 42 6.16 -9.79 -4.10
CA LEU A 42 4.83 -10.11 -3.57
C LEU A 42 3.77 -9.04 -3.93
N ILE A 43 4.13 -7.76 -3.93
CA ILE A 43 3.26 -6.67 -4.39
C ILE A 43 2.94 -6.85 -5.86
N GLY A 44 3.93 -7.13 -6.71
CA GLY A 44 3.74 -7.42 -8.13
C GLY A 44 2.77 -8.60 -8.37
N ALA A 45 2.93 -9.68 -7.61
CA ALA A 45 2.00 -10.82 -7.66
C ALA A 45 0.59 -10.43 -7.19
N GLY A 46 0.47 -9.54 -6.20
CA GLY A 46 -0.81 -8.99 -5.75
C GLY A 46 -1.52 -8.16 -6.83
N VAL A 47 -0.79 -7.34 -7.57
CA VAL A 47 -1.31 -6.53 -8.70
C VAL A 47 -1.92 -7.42 -9.77
N THR A 48 -1.35 -8.59 -10.03
CA THR A 48 -1.90 -9.57 -11.00
C THR A 48 -3.01 -10.47 -10.42
N GLY A 49 -3.52 -10.15 -9.23
CA GLY A 49 -4.65 -10.85 -8.61
C GLY A 49 -4.31 -12.19 -7.96
N GLN A 50 -3.02 -12.51 -7.77
CA GLN A 50 -2.60 -13.77 -7.16
C GLN A 50 -2.80 -13.82 -5.64
N TYR A 51 -2.95 -12.66 -4.98
CA TYR A 51 -3.12 -12.56 -3.53
C TYR A 51 -4.23 -11.59 -3.15
N THR A 52 -5.05 -11.99 -2.19
CA THR A 52 -5.85 -11.07 -1.39
C THR A 52 -4.96 -10.31 -0.41
N VAL A 53 -5.46 -9.20 0.17
CA VAL A 53 -4.72 -8.43 1.21
C VAL A 53 -4.32 -9.31 2.39
N ASP A 54 -5.21 -10.22 2.82
CA ASP A 54 -4.93 -11.14 3.93
C ASP A 54 -3.84 -12.17 3.58
N GLU A 55 -3.83 -12.69 2.37
CA GLU A 55 -2.79 -13.60 1.89
C GLU A 55 -1.45 -12.87 1.73
N LEU A 56 -1.46 -11.69 1.15
CA LEU A 56 -0.29 -10.81 1.06
C LEU A 56 0.27 -10.50 2.46
N SER A 57 -0.58 -10.17 3.42
CA SER A 57 -0.18 -9.96 4.82
C SER A 57 0.50 -11.19 5.42
N ARG A 58 -0.03 -12.38 5.17
CA ARG A 58 0.59 -13.63 5.63
C ARG A 58 1.94 -13.91 4.97
N ALA A 59 2.06 -13.62 3.67
CA ALA A 59 3.30 -13.78 2.92
C ALA A 59 4.40 -12.78 3.33
N ILE A 60 4.05 -11.54 3.63
CA ILE A 60 4.97 -10.49 4.08
C ILE A 60 5.48 -10.76 5.51
N ARG A 61 4.67 -11.35 6.38
CA ARG A 61 4.97 -11.51 7.81
C ARG A 61 6.33 -12.12 8.11
N PRO A 62 6.79 -13.21 7.49
CA PRO A 62 8.11 -13.77 7.77
C PRO A 62 9.28 -12.90 7.32
N LEU A 63 9.04 -11.92 6.44
CA LEU A 63 10.06 -11.04 5.86
C LEU A 63 10.32 -9.78 6.69
N ILE A 64 9.49 -9.52 7.70
CA ILE A 64 9.57 -8.34 8.55
C ILE A 64 9.77 -8.71 10.02
N GLY A 65 10.35 -7.79 10.80
CA GLY A 65 10.41 -7.90 12.26
C GLY A 65 9.54 -6.84 12.96
N LEU A 66 9.70 -6.67 14.26
CA LEU A 66 9.18 -5.51 14.97
C LEU A 66 10.03 -4.28 14.64
N ASN A 67 9.41 -3.11 14.47
CA ASN A 67 10.14 -1.85 14.38
C ASN A 67 10.61 -1.39 15.79
N LYS A 68 11.47 -0.37 15.82
CA LYS A 68 12.03 0.13 17.10
C LYS A 68 10.97 0.52 18.13
N PRO A 69 9.90 1.28 17.81
CA PRO A 69 8.82 1.58 18.75
C PRO A 69 8.10 0.32 19.28
N GLN A 70 7.85 -0.66 18.41
CA GLN A 70 7.20 -1.93 18.81
C GLN A 70 8.10 -2.76 19.73
N ALA A 71 9.39 -2.85 19.41
CA ALA A 71 10.36 -3.56 20.27
C ALA A 71 10.47 -2.90 21.66
N ALA A 72 10.55 -1.57 21.71
CA ALA A 72 10.56 -0.83 22.97
C ALA A 72 9.25 -1.01 23.77
N ALA A 73 8.09 -0.98 23.11
CA ALA A 73 6.79 -1.24 23.74
C ALA A 73 6.73 -2.67 24.31
N ASN A 74 7.27 -3.65 23.57
CA ASN A 74 7.31 -5.04 24.03
C ASN A 74 8.18 -5.22 25.27
N LEU A 75 9.34 -4.54 25.33
CA LEU A 75 10.20 -4.57 26.51
C LEU A 75 9.53 -3.92 27.73
N ARG A 76 8.87 -2.77 27.54
CA ARG A 76 8.07 -2.14 28.62
C ARG A 76 6.97 -3.06 29.11
N TYR A 77 6.25 -3.72 28.21
CA TYR A 77 5.20 -4.66 28.56
C TYR A 77 5.72 -5.85 29.38
N TYR A 78 6.86 -6.43 28.97
CA TYR A 78 7.56 -7.48 29.75
C TYR A 78 7.85 -7.02 31.17
N THR A 79 8.48 -5.85 31.34
CA THR A 79 8.84 -5.30 32.66
C THR A 79 7.58 -5.06 33.49
N GLN A 80 6.55 -4.46 32.94
CA GLN A 80 5.30 -4.19 33.65
C GLN A 80 4.60 -5.48 34.12
N VAL A 81 4.53 -6.50 33.27
CA VAL A 81 3.91 -7.79 33.67
C VAL A 81 4.71 -8.45 34.77
N ARG A 82 6.05 -8.51 34.66
CA ARG A 82 6.93 -9.08 35.69
C ARG A 82 6.74 -8.39 37.04
N ASP A 83 6.80 -7.06 37.05
CA ASP A 83 6.75 -6.28 38.27
C ASP A 83 5.37 -6.33 38.94
N ASN A 84 4.29 -6.31 38.15
CA ASN A 84 2.94 -6.49 38.65
C ASN A 84 2.72 -7.89 39.26
N LEU A 85 3.29 -8.94 38.66
CA LEU A 85 3.22 -10.30 39.21
C LEU A 85 3.91 -10.41 40.56
N LEU A 86 5.09 -9.82 40.69
CA LEU A 86 5.85 -9.81 41.95
C LEU A 86 5.19 -8.97 43.03
N ALA A 87 4.64 -7.79 42.67
CA ALA A 87 3.96 -6.92 43.60
C ALA A 87 2.67 -7.52 44.17
N ASN A 88 1.89 -8.19 43.30
CA ASN A 88 0.59 -8.77 43.70
C ASN A 88 0.71 -10.18 44.32
N ASN A 89 1.89 -10.81 44.24
CA ASN A 89 2.12 -12.16 44.75
C ASN A 89 3.48 -12.20 45.50
N PRO A 90 3.55 -11.76 46.75
CA PRO A 90 4.81 -11.65 47.52
C PRO A 90 5.59 -12.96 47.63
N ASN A 91 4.91 -14.10 47.58
CA ASN A 91 5.51 -15.43 47.69
C ASN A 91 5.92 -16.03 46.31
N MET A 92 5.69 -15.33 45.22
CA MET A 92 6.03 -15.80 43.87
C MET A 92 7.55 -15.77 43.67
N LYS A 93 8.12 -16.90 43.20
CA LYS A 93 9.54 -16.94 42.83
C LYS A 93 9.77 -16.03 41.62
N LYS A 94 10.85 -15.24 41.66
CA LYS A 94 11.25 -14.32 40.59
C LYS A 94 11.33 -15.02 39.22
N ALA A 95 11.90 -16.22 39.14
CA ALA A 95 11.98 -17.01 37.92
C ALA A 95 10.60 -17.36 37.33
N THR A 96 9.59 -17.57 38.20
CA THR A 96 8.20 -17.85 37.75
C THR A 96 7.57 -16.61 37.13
N ALA A 97 7.75 -15.43 37.78
CA ALA A 97 7.28 -14.16 37.25
C ALA A 97 7.96 -13.80 35.92
N GLU A 98 9.27 -14.00 35.82
CA GLU A 98 10.04 -13.74 34.59
C GLU A 98 9.58 -14.64 33.43
N LYS A 99 9.34 -15.93 33.69
CA LYS A 99 8.81 -16.87 32.69
C LYS A 99 7.41 -16.43 32.19
N ALA A 100 6.52 -16.12 33.10
CA ALA A 100 5.16 -15.65 32.76
C ALA A 100 5.19 -14.32 31.98
N ALA A 101 6.05 -13.38 32.38
CA ALA A 101 6.24 -12.12 31.67
C ALA A 101 6.83 -12.33 30.28
N LYS A 102 7.77 -13.25 30.09
CA LYS A 102 8.33 -13.62 28.79
C LYS A 102 7.24 -14.19 27.88
N ASP A 103 6.43 -15.12 28.37
CA ASP A 103 5.34 -15.71 27.60
C ASP A 103 4.28 -14.66 27.18
N ALA A 104 3.95 -13.74 28.07
CA ALA A 104 3.07 -12.62 27.79
C ALA A 104 3.65 -11.67 26.73
N ALA A 105 4.94 -11.33 26.85
CA ALA A 105 5.63 -10.48 25.88
C ALA A 105 5.76 -11.12 24.51
N MET A 106 5.98 -12.43 24.43
CA MET A 106 5.98 -13.17 23.15
C MET A 106 4.60 -13.10 22.45
N LYS A 107 3.51 -13.29 23.19
CA LYS A 107 2.15 -13.16 22.64
C LYS A 107 1.84 -11.73 22.18
N TYR A 108 2.30 -10.74 22.92
CA TYR A 108 2.17 -9.31 22.56
C TYR A 108 2.96 -8.99 21.30
N ALA A 109 4.21 -9.42 21.20
CA ALA A 109 5.05 -9.27 20.01
C ALA A 109 4.41 -9.91 18.77
N ALA A 110 3.85 -11.10 18.90
CA ALA A 110 3.16 -11.78 17.80
C ALA A 110 1.93 -11.02 17.31
N ARG A 111 1.18 -10.37 18.19
CA ARG A 111 0.05 -9.48 17.80
C ARG A 111 0.54 -8.27 17.04
N GLN A 112 1.56 -7.59 17.56
CA GLN A 112 2.14 -6.42 16.88
C GLN A 112 2.73 -6.76 15.53
N HIS A 113 3.36 -7.92 15.41
CA HIS A 113 3.91 -8.41 14.15
C HIS A 113 2.83 -8.66 13.09
N ARG A 114 1.72 -9.31 13.48
CA ARG A 114 0.56 -9.48 12.59
C ARG A 114 -0.04 -8.13 12.16
N TYR A 115 -0.23 -7.22 13.12
CA TYR A 115 -0.76 -5.89 12.84
C TYR A 115 0.15 -5.11 11.86
N ARG A 116 1.46 -5.18 12.06
CA ARG A 116 2.43 -4.55 11.16
C ARG A 116 2.34 -5.13 9.75
N ALA A 117 2.33 -6.46 9.61
CA ALA A 117 2.23 -7.11 8.31
C ALA A 117 0.93 -6.74 7.58
N PHE A 118 -0.20 -6.72 8.30
CA PHE A 118 -1.48 -6.29 7.75
C PHE A 118 -1.48 -4.82 7.32
N THR A 119 -0.89 -3.94 8.14
CA THR A 119 -0.76 -2.51 7.79
C THR A 119 0.07 -2.33 6.53
N ILE A 120 1.19 -3.04 6.39
CA ILE A 120 2.03 -3.01 5.20
C ILE A 120 1.21 -3.49 3.99
N ALA A 121 0.62 -4.68 4.07
CA ALA A 121 -0.14 -5.25 2.95
C ALA A 121 -1.26 -4.31 2.49
N THR A 122 -2.06 -3.77 3.41
CA THR A 122 -3.16 -2.84 3.09
C THR A 122 -2.64 -1.57 2.43
N THR A 123 -1.55 -1.00 2.96
CA THR A 123 -1.00 0.27 2.46
C THR A 123 -0.38 0.10 1.06
N GLU A 124 0.43 -0.95 0.87
CA GLU A 124 1.05 -1.23 -0.42
C GLU A 124 0.02 -1.59 -1.50
N THR A 125 -1.04 -2.33 -1.13
CA THR A 125 -2.16 -2.61 -2.05
C THR A 125 -2.89 -1.32 -2.44
N ALA A 126 -3.12 -0.40 -1.52
CA ALA A 126 -3.74 0.89 -1.82
C ALA A 126 -2.86 1.76 -2.75
N PHE A 127 -1.55 1.76 -2.54
CA PHE A 127 -0.61 2.42 -3.46
C PHE A 127 -0.66 1.80 -4.85
N ALA A 128 -0.56 0.47 -4.94
CA ALA A 128 -0.58 -0.24 -6.22
C ALA A 128 -1.91 -0.02 -6.96
N TYR A 129 -3.03 0.01 -6.24
CA TYR A 129 -4.35 0.28 -6.82
C TYR A 129 -4.43 1.69 -7.42
N ASN A 130 -4.11 2.73 -6.65
CA ASN A 130 -4.23 4.12 -7.12
C ASN A 130 -3.24 4.43 -8.26
N PHE A 131 -2.01 3.91 -8.16
CA PHE A 131 -1.05 4.05 -9.24
C PHE A 131 -1.48 3.27 -10.49
N GLY A 132 -1.92 2.03 -10.32
CA GLY A 132 -2.41 1.19 -11.43
C GLY A 132 -3.62 1.81 -12.13
N TYR A 133 -4.51 2.48 -11.38
CA TYR A 133 -5.64 3.20 -11.96
C TYR A 133 -5.17 4.40 -12.80
N SER A 134 -4.20 5.18 -12.33
CA SER A 134 -3.62 6.28 -13.12
C SER A 134 -2.93 5.76 -14.39
N GLU A 135 -2.25 4.62 -14.29
CA GLU A 135 -1.60 3.98 -15.43
C GLU A 135 -2.62 3.43 -16.45
N TYR A 136 -3.73 2.86 -15.96
CA TYR A 136 -4.86 2.47 -16.79
C TYR A 136 -5.37 3.64 -17.63
N ILE A 137 -5.57 4.81 -17.02
CA ILE A 137 -6.06 6.02 -17.71
C ILE A 137 -5.03 6.47 -18.76
N ARG A 138 -3.74 6.52 -18.42
CA ARG A 138 -2.68 6.90 -19.38
C ARG A 138 -2.64 5.99 -20.57
N GLN A 139 -2.72 4.68 -20.37
CA GLN A 139 -2.75 3.70 -21.47
C GLN A 139 -4.02 3.86 -22.32
N ALA A 140 -5.17 4.10 -21.71
CA ALA A 140 -6.43 4.33 -22.41
C ALA A 140 -6.40 5.62 -23.24
N GLN A 141 -5.83 6.70 -22.71
CA GLN A 141 -5.63 7.97 -23.43
C GLN A 141 -4.65 7.81 -24.59
N ALA A 142 -3.51 7.15 -24.36
CA ALA A 142 -2.53 6.88 -25.40
C ALA A 142 -3.12 6.03 -26.54
N GLY A 143 -4.05 5.15 -26.24
CA GLY A 143 -4.79 4.34 -27.24
C GLY A 143 -5.98 5.07 -27.89
N GLY A 144 -6.28 6.31 -27.49
CA GLY A 144 -7.44 7.06 -27.98
C GLY A 144 -8.81 6.55 -27.52
N TYR A 145 -8.84 5.77 -26.44
CA TYR A 145 -10.08 5.22 -25.85
C TYR A 145 -10.66 6.09 -24.73
N MET A 146 -9.87 7.04 -24.22
CA MET A 146 -10.26 7.97 -23.15
C MET A 146 -9.76 9.36 -23.52
N GLY A 147 -10.57 10.39 -23.22
CA GLY A 147 -10.24 11.79 -23.52
C GLY A 147 -9.42 12.44 -22.40
N ASP A 148 -9.23 13.76 -22.49
CA ASP A 148 -8.57 14.53 -21.47
C ASP A 148 -9.41 14.62 -20.19
N GLY A 149 -8.75 14.75 -19.06
CA GLY A 149 -9.43 14.81 -17.77
C GLY A 149 -8.46 14.89 -16.60
N HIS A 150 -8.99 14.69 -15.41
CA HIS A 150 -8.25 14.76 -14.16
C HIS A 150 -8.73 13.67 -13.18
N LEU A 151 -7.93 13.44 -12.15
CA LEU A 151 -8.26 12.55 -11.06
C LEU A 151 -8.89 13.34 -9.92
N VAL A 152 -9.96 12.82 -9.35
CA VAL A 152 -10.63 13.37 -8.18
C VAL A 152 -10.50 12.41 -7.01
N VAL A 153 -10.19 12.93 -5.82
CA VAL A 153 -10.03 12.10 -4.62
C VAL A 153 -11.37 11.71 -4.02
N ASP A 154 -11.56 10.41 -3.87
CA ASP A 154 -12.67 9.82 -3.13
C ASP A 154 -12.22 9.36 -1.74
N THR A 155 -12.96 9.76 -0.72
CA THR A 155 -12.84 9.16 0.61
C THR A 155 -13.76 7.94 0.73
N ALA A 156 -13.57 7.13 1.77
CA ALA A 156 -14.44 5.97 2.01
C ALA A 156 -15.92 6.34 2.33
N GLY A 157 -16.20 7.62 2.61
CA GLY A 157 -17.56 8.14 2.83
C GLY A 157 -18.26 7.63 4.10
N ASP A 158 -17.52 7.03 5.02
CA ASP A 158 -18.04 6.50 6.28
C ASP A 158 -17.50 7.27 7.50
N SER A 159 -17.99 6.92 8.70
CA SER A 159 -17.58 7.56 9.97
C SER A 159 -16.11 7.34 10.35
N ASP A 160 -15.41 6.44 9.67
CA ASP A 160 -14.00 6.12 9.93
C ASP A 160 -13.03 6.90 9.01
N VAL A 161 -13.55 7.86 8.21
CA VAL A 161 -12.70 8.78 7.44
C VAL A 161 -11.98 9.71 8.42
N CYS A 162 -10.66 9.72 8.39
CA CYS A 162 -9.89 10.57 9.28
C CYS A 162 -9.88 12.03 8.80
N PRO A 163 -9.69 13.03 9.71
CA PRO A 163 -9.70 14.46 9.33
C PRO A 163 -8.67 14.81 8.23
N MET A 164 -7.56 14.09 8.16
CA MET A 164 -6.56 14.28 7.09
C MET A 164 -7.15 13.89 5.73
N CYS A 165 -7.79 12.73 5.61
CA CYS A 165 -8.40 12.29 4.37
C CYS A 165 -9.58 13.17 3.95
N GLU A 166 -10.38 13.60 4.93
CA GLU A 166 -11.52 14.49 4.69
C GLU A 166 -11.09 15.81 4.05
N ALA A 167 -9.93 16.34 4.43
CA ALA A 167 -9.36 17.56 3.84
C ALA A 167 -8.96 17.40 2.36
N PHE A 168 -8.79 16.18 1.88
CA PHE A 168 -8.47 15.86 0.48
C PHE A 168 -9.69 15.44 -0.35
N ALA A 169 -10.85 15.23 0.26
CA ALA A 169 -12.06 14.83 -0.44
C ALA A 169 -12.41 15.83 -1.56
N GLY A 170 -12.62 15.32 -2.78
CA GLY A 170 -12.96 16.13 -3.94
C GLY A 170 -11.81 16.97 -4.51
N GLN A 171 -10.58 16.83 -4.03
CA GLN A 171 -9.44 17.51 -4.66
C GLN A 171 -9.11 16.89 -6.02
N GLU A 172 -8.80 17.76 -6.97
CA GLU A 172 -8.48 17.38 -8.35
C GLU A 172 -6.96 17.35 -8.57
N TYR A 173 -6.50 16.37 -9.33
CA TYR A 173 -5.08 16.17 -9.67
C TYR A 173 -4.91 15.83 -11.14
N ALA A 174 -3.86 16.38 -11.76
CA ALA A 174 -3.47 15.97 -13.10
C ALA A 174 -3.05 14.48 -13.09
N ILE A 175 -3.34 13.76 -14.19
CA ILE A 175 -3.04 12.32 -14.33
C ILE A 175 -1.52 12.04 -14.26
N ASP A 176 -0.72 12.99 -14.72
CA ASP A 176 0.74 12.95 -14.71
C ASP A 176 1.36 13.48 -13.41
N GLN A 177 0.53 13.85 -12.43
CA GLN A 177 0.98 14.28 -11.10
C GLN A 177 1.94 13.23 -10.53
N PRO A 178 3.18 13.60 -10.15
CA PRO A 178 4.12 12.63 -9.63
C PRO A 178 3.60 12.01 -8.33
N PHE A 179 3.71 10.69 -8.27
CA PHE A 179 3.35 9.91 -7.08
C PHE A 179 4.49 10.04 -6.06
N LEU A 180 4.40 11.02 -5.18
CA LEU A 180 5.47 11.37 -4.25
C LEU A 180 5.30 10.65 -2.91
N GLY A 181 5.64 9.35 -2.87
CA GLY A 181 5.45 8.44 -1.75
C GLY A 181 5.69 8.98 -0.33
N LYS A 182 6.78 9.67 -0.01
CA LYS A 182 7.06 10.19 1.33
C LYS A 182 6.57 11.62 1.59
N ALA A 183 6.12 12.33 0.58
CA ALA A 183 5.96 13.76 0.64
C ALA A 183 4.76 14.25 1.49
N LEU A 184 3.80 13.38 1.79
CA LEU A 184 2.68 13.68 2.68
C LEU A 184 3.09 14.18 4.06
N TYR A 185 4.12 13.56 4.63
CA TYR A 185 4.67 14.01 5.90
C TYR A 185 5.44 15.34 5.79
N GLN A 186 5.62 15.84 4.56
CA GLN A 186 6.33 17.08 4.24
C GLN A 186 5.42 18.16 3.63
N GLY A 187 4.09 17.93 3.60
CA GLY A 187 3.11 18.93 3.14
C GLY A 187 2.96 19.06 1.62
N GLN A 188 3.44 18.09 0.85
CA GLN A 188 3.22 18.03 -0.60
C GLN A 188 1.92 17.28 -0.93
N THR A 189 1.16 17.78 -1.91
CA THR A 189 -0.10 17.18 -2.38
C THR A 189 0.15 15.87 -3.12
N MET A 190 -0.71 14.87 -2.94
CA MET A 190 -0.49 13.53 -3.44
C MET A 190 -1.78 12.78 -3.71
N ILE A 191 -1.69 11.85 -4.65
CA ILE A 191 -2.72 10.84 -4.87
C ILE A 191 -2.72 9.87 -3.68
N PRO A 192 -3.90 9.36 -3.22
CA PRO A 192 -3.97 8.39 -2.13
C PRO A 192 -3.10 7.15 -2.40
N PRO A 193 -2.66 6.44 -1.33
CA PRO A 193 -3.03 6.59 0.08
C PRO A 193 -2.24 7.71 0.78
N PHE A 194 -2.91 8.47 1.62
CA PHE A 194 -2.31 9.61 2.33
C PHE A 194 -1.60 9.23 3.64
N HIS A 195 -1.85 8.05 4.16
CA HIS A 195 -1.25 7.51 5.39
C HIS A 195 -1.37 5.99 5.42
N PRO A 196 -0.66 5.29 6.31
CA PRO A 196 -0.84 3.85 6.48
C PRO A 196 -2.30 3.47 6.70
N ARG A 197 -2.79 2.44 5.98
CA ARG A 197 -4.19 1.98 5.99
C ARG A 197 -5.21 3.01 5.52
N CYS A 198 -4.81 3.98 4.72
CA CYS A 198 -5.72 4.87 4.04
C CYS A 198 -6.65 4.07 3.09
N ARG A 199 -7.92 4.44 3.05
CA ARG A 199 -8.96 3.80 2.21
C ARG A 199 -9.43 4.70 1.07
N CYS A 200 -8.78 5.86 0.90
CA CYS A 200 -9.10 6.77 -0.18
C CYS A 200 -8.63 6.19 -1.53
N ALA A 201 -9.37 6.52 -2.55
CA ALA A 201 -9.07 6.20 -3.94
C ALA A 201 -9.19 7.45 -4.80
N THR A 202 -8.97 7.32 -6.08
CA THR A 202 -9.27 8.36 -7.07
C THR A 202 -10.21 7.79 -8.12
N HIS A 203 -11.07 8.66 -8.68
CA HIS A 203 -11.76 8.38 -9.92
C HIS A 203 -11.37 9.41 -10.98
N PHE A 204 -11.60 9.07 -12.24
CA PHE A 204 -11.29 9.94 -13.38
C PHE A 204 -12.54 10.70 -13.82
N GLU A 205 -12.42 12.01 -13.96
CA GLU A 205 -13.43 12.86 -14.60
C GLU A 205 -12.92 13.34 -15.95
N GLU A 206 -13.64 12.96 -17.00
CA GLU A 206 -13.34 13.34 -18.38
C GLU A 206 -13.81 14.75 -18.63
N THR A 207 -12.92 15.63 -19.12
CA THR A 207 -13.24 17.03 -19.47
C THR A 207 -13.39 17.25 -20.97
N ALA A 208 -12.84 16.38 -21.80
CA ALA A 208 -12.99 16.37 -23.24
C ALA A 208 -13.10 14.93 -23.76
N PRO A 209 -13.94 14.66 -24.78
CA PRO A 209 -14.09 13.33 -25.33
C PRO A 209 -12.79 12.85 -25.99
N PRO A 210 -12.60 11.50 -26.10
CA PRO A 210 -11.43 10.95 -26.76
C PRO A 210 -11.34 11.36 -28.23
N VAL A 211 -10.15 11.75 -28.66
CA VAL A 211 -9.89 11.97 -30.08
C VAL A 211 -9.48 10.62 -30.68
N PHE A 212 -10.45 9.88 -31.20
CA PHE A 212 -10.16 8.60 -31.83
C PHE A 212 -9.25 8.78 -33.05
N GLN A 213 -7.99 8.40 -32.94
CA GLN A 213 -7.11 8.26 -34.09
C GLN A 213 -7.25 6.81 -34.59
N PRO A 214 -7.87 6.56 -35.76
CA PRO A 214 -7.87 5.22 -36.32
C PRO A 214 -6.42 4.79 -36.53
N ALA A 215 -6.08 3.59 -36.04
CA ALA A 215 -4.77 3.01 -36.24
C ALA A 215 -4.37 3.14 -37.70
N THR A 216 -3.29 3.86 -37.98
CA THR A 216 -2.72 3.93 -39.34
C THR A 216 -2.37 2.51 -39.77
N ALA A 217 -3.03 2.02 -40.83
CA ALA A 217 -2.73 0.72 -41.38
C ALA A 217 -1.21 0.63 -41.66
N PRO A 218 -0.56 -0.52 -41.37
CA PRO A 218 0.85 -0.67 -41.64
C PRO A 218 1.08 -0.40 -43.12
N GLN A 219 1.95 0.56 -43.45
CA GLN A 219 2.38 0.81 -44.79
C GLN A 219 3.11 -0.44 -45.25
N THR A 220 2.49 -1.20 -46.15
CA THR A 220 3.15 -2.28 -46.88
C THR A 220 4.26 -1.65 -47.69
N ALA A 221 5.53 -1.91 -47.30
CA ALA A 221 6.68 -1.57 -48.10
C ALA A 221 6.58 -2.30 -49.44
N GLN A 222 6.58 -1.53 -50.53
CA GLN A 222 6.74 -2.04 -51.90
C GLN A 222 8.21 -2.33 -52.20
#